data_d3b06929f1666b6167f56c9e9709c3ef
#
_entry.id   d3b06929f1666b6167f56c9e9709c3ef
#
_cell.length_a   1.000
_cell.length_b   1.000
_cell.length_c   1.000
_cell.angle_alpha   90.00
_cell.angle_beta   90.00
_cell.angle_gamma   90.00
#
_symmetry.space_group_name_H-M   'P 1'
#
loop_
_entity.id
_entity.type
_entity.pdbx_description
1 polymer ?
#
loop_
_entity_poly.entity_id
_entity_poly.type
_entity_poly.pdbx_seq_one_letter_code
_entity_poly.pdbx_strand_id
1 'polypeptide(L)'
;VSGKKIAIKDIVPQLPADWDEYDYVTIEFRSTTPQRFQLGFTTDSGYNELRLISYVPNAWNKLTIPLRFFRELPVAKHDIAATSNQPRITGWINLGGKRGSLTGVDSIGIRMRAPIDNPTIELRSIALSKDDPGDRYLENKPAFDKFGQWNLGDYEGKIYSEEQLQKEWLQEETEINETENFNYSRYGGYLNKRVKSTGFFRTEQIDDRWWLIDPDGYLFLSYGVDCVAPVGDYYTKNTDKCTNMFQELPSRELFIESENISPETHTASFGIWNLYRRYGKNYLDRAAEMTIKRMDKWGLNTLANRSDKTIYDKNRKAFILPLENIGFENELMGLMDVYDNGIEKKMDEAIARNVAKYKNNHWLIGYFIGNEPAWISKENRLCSLILNGKDRPIKTELQNFLKESGDTPDTRKTFIYNTFEKLMKAISKSLKKNDPNHLNLGIRYGYIEQLDDELLRISKESFDALSFNCYALSPDHEKMNHALEISGLPMIIGEYHFGTVDRGLAQSLWQVNSQKERGDAFQYYTENAFAHRGLIGTGWFRWIDQNINGRTDGENYNCGFIDVTDRPYPYMVDAAIEAAKSLYEIHSGTKTPFHQAPNAVGHSPIPDLWE
;
A
#
# COMPACT_ATOMS: atom_id res chain seq x y z
N VAL A 1 -22.16 -3.87 -9.41
CA VAL A 1 -21.45 -3.28 -10.54
C VAL A 1 -22.45 -2.55 -11.40
N SER A 2 -22.24 -1.26 -11.62
CA SER A 2 -23.02 -0.42 -12.54
C SER A 2 -22.25 -0.30 -13.86
N GLY A 3 -22.91 -0.47 -15.00
CA GLY A 3 -22.23 -0.39 -16.29
C GLY A 3 -23.16 -0.18 -17.48
N LYS A 4 -22.61 0.38 -18.55
CA LYS A 4 -23.32 0.66 -19.80
C LYS A 4 -22.45 0.26 -20.98
N LYS A 5 -23.07 -0.26 -22.05
CA LYS A 5 -22.47 -0.47 -23.36
C LYS A 5 -23.07 0.53 -24.35
N ILE A 6 -22.23 1.08 -25.22
CA ILE A 6 -22.62 2.04 -26.26
C ILE A 6 -22.04 1.51 -27.58
N ALA A 7 -22.85 1.47 -28.63
CA ALA A 7 -22.37 1.08 -29.95
C ALA A 7 -21.35 2.12 -30.46
N ILE A 8 -20.22 1.65 -30.96
CA ILE A 8 -19.15 2.54 -31.45
C ILE A 8 -19.64 3.42 -32.61
N LYS A 9 -20.50 2.88 -33.49
CA LYS A 9 -21.13 3.61 -34.57
C LYS A 9 -21.96 4.83 -34.14
N ASP A 10 -22.46 4.80 -32.89
CA ASP A 10 -23.24 5.93 -32.35
C ASP A 10 -22.33 7.07 -31.83
N ILE A 11 -21.03 6.78 -31.61
CA ILE A 11 -20.02 7.75 -31.18
C ILE A 11 -19.18 8.20 -32.37
N VAL A 12 -18.65 7.25 -33.16
CA VAL A 12 -17.74 7.48 -34.30
C VAL A 12 -18.10 6.50 -35.41
N PRO A 13 -19.09 6.84 -36.28
CA PRO A 13 -19.63 5.93 -37.32
C PRO A 13 -18.61 5.41 -38.33
N GLN A 14 -17.49 6.13 -38.53
CA GLN A 14 -16.47 5.80 -39.54
C GLN A 14 -15.36 4.86 -39.01
N LEU A 15 -15.37 4.47 -37.72
CA LEU A 15 -14.36 3.54 -37.23
C LEU A 15 -14.58 2.14 -37.83
N PRO A 16 -13.49 1.48 -38.31
CA PRO A 16 -13.59 0.10 -38.77
C PRO A 16 -13.96 -0.83 -37.64
N ALA A 17 -14.58 -1.96 -37.95
CA ALA A 17 -14.87 -3.02 -36.98
C ALA A 17 -13.64 -3.90 -36.66
N ASP A 18 -12.67 -3.94 -37.58
CA ASP A 18 -11.42 -4.68 -37.39
C ASP A 18 -10.30 -3.72 -37.02
N TRP A 19 -9.71 -3.97 -35.84
CA TRP A 19 -8.65 -3.14 -35.27
C TRP A 19 -7.27 -3.80 -35.31
N ASP A 20 -7.12 -4.95 -35.94
CA ASP A 20 -5.85 -5.71 -35.91
C ASP A 20 -4.69 -4.98 -36.59
N GLU A 21 -4.97 -4.08 -37.56
CA GLU A 21 -3.96 -3.27 -38.22
C GLU A 21 -3.48 -2.04 -37.44
N TYR A 22 -4.08 -1.77 -36.28
CA TYR A 22 -3.77 -0.61 -35.44
C TYR A 22 -3.04 -1.04 -34.15
N ASP A 23 -2.21 -0.13 -33.63
CA ASP A 23 -1.43 -0.35 -32.43
C ASP A 23 -1.98 0.39 -31.21
N TYR A 24 -2.76 1.45 -31.44
CA TYR A 24 -3.30 2.30 -30.37
C TYR A 24 -4.76 2.64 -30.58
N VAL A 25 -5.51 2.68 -29.46
CA VAL A 25 -6.80 3.36 -29.38
C VAL A 25 -6.63 4.60 -28.50
N THR A 26 -7.13 5.73 -28.98
CA THR A 26 -7.18 6.97 -28.21
C THR A 26 -8.63 7.28 -27.86
N ILE A 27 -8.88 7.55 -26.59
CA ILE A 27 -10.20 7.99 -26.11
C ILE A 27 -10.11 9.38 -25.51
N GLU A 28 -11.15 10.19 -25.73
CA GLU A 28 -11.35 11.43 -25.00
C GLU A 28 -12.54 11.25 -24.07
N PHE A 29 -12.26 11.32 -22.77
CA PHE A 29 -13.28 11.10 -21.75
C PHE A 29 -13.18 12.13 -20.64
N ARG A 30 -14.31 12.33 -19.95
CA ARG A 30 -14.42 13.06 -18.69
C ARG A 30 -15.21 12.22 -17.69
N SER A 31 -14.70 12.12 -16.48
CA SER A 31 -15.39 11.46 -15.36
C SER A 31 -15.61 12.46 -14.23
N THR A 32 -16.78 12.43 -13.60
CA THR A 32 -17.08 13.27 -12.43
C THR A 32 -16.51 12.73 -11.13
N THR A 33 -15.90 11.53 -11.15
CA THR A 33 -15.33 10.86 -9.98
C THR A 33 -13.90 10.39 -10.27
N PRO A 34 -13.00 10.35 -9.28
CA PRO A 34 -11.68 9.72 -9.40
C PRO A 34 -11.73 8.19 -9.26
N GLN A 35 -12.90 7.59 -9.04
CA GLN A 35 -13.03 6.14 -8.89
C GLN A 35 -12.56 5.42 -10.16
N ARG A 36 -11.79 4.35 -9.95
CA ARG A 36 -11.36 3.49 -11.05
C ARG A 36 -12.56 2.86 -11.76
N PHE A 37 -12.49 2.76 -13.08
CA PHE A 37 -13.52 2.11 -13.89
C PHE A 37 -12.91 1.16 -14.92
N GLN A 38 -13.67 0.17 -15.34
CA GLN A 38 -13.33 -0.74 -16.41
C GLN A 38 -13.80 -0.19 -17.73
N LEU A 39 -12.90 -0.21 -18.71
CA LEU A 39 -13.13 0.12 -20.10
C LEU A 39 -12.91 -1.13 -20.94
N GLY A 40 -13.86 -1.48 -21.78
CA GLY A 40 -13.74 -2.67 -22.61
C GLY A 40 -14.45 -2.53 -23.94
N PHE A 41 -14.17 -3.49 -24.81
CA PHE A 41 -14.74 -3.58 -26.15
C PHE A 41 -15.39 -4.94 -26.35
N THR A 42 -16.61 -4.95 -26.90
CA THR A 42 -17.23 -6.17 -27.39
C THR A 42 -16.67 -6.49 -28.77
N THR A 43 -16.27 -7.73 -28.99
CA THR A 43 -15.59 -8.22 -30.19
C THR A 43 -16.17 -9.58 -30.58
N ASP A 44 -15.78 -10.13 -31.73
CA ASP A 44 -16.16 -11.48 -32.16
C ASP A 44 -15.68 -12.56 -31.17
N SER A 45 -14.59 -12.31 -30.43
CA SER A 45 -14.05 -13.22 -29.42
C SER A 45 -14.64 -13.03 -28.02
N GLY A 46 -15.55 -12.07 -27.84
CA GLY A 46 -16.18 -11.74 -26.58
C GLY A 46 -15.88 -10.32 -26.09
N TYR A 47 -15.82 -10.13 -24.78
CA TYR A 47 -15.60 -8.80 -24.16
C TYR A 47 -14.20 -8.70 -23.58
N ASN A 48 -13.39 -7.80 -24.13
CA ASN A 48 -12.03 -7.53 -23.70
C ASN A 48 -12.00 -6.23 -22.90
N GLU A 49 -11.35 -6.20 -21.72
CA GLU A 49 -11.35 -5.02 -20.84
C GLU A 49 -10.05 -4.81 -20.09
N LEU A 50 -9.84 -3.58 -19.68
CA LEU A 50 -8.83 -3.13 -18.73
C LEU A 50 -9.43 -2.10 -17.78
N ARG A 51 -8.63 -1.60 -16.80
CA ARG A 51 -9.08 -0.56 -15.87
C ARG A 51 -8.36 0.74 -16.14
N LEU A 52 -9.07 1.85 -16.04
CA LEU A 52 -8.49 3.19 -15.94
C LEU A 52 -8.46 3.62 -14.48
N ILE A 53 -7.30 4.09 -14.04
CA ILE A 53 -7.03 4.51 -12.66
C ILE A 53 -6.21 5.80 -12.66
N SER A 54 -6.27 6.54 -11.57
CA SER A 54 -5.43 7.72 -11.30
C SER A 54 -5.45 8.76 -12.43
N TYR A 55 -6.59 8.92 -13.06
CA TYR A 55 -6.87 9.99 -14.02
C TYR A 55 -7.44 11.22 -13.29
N VAL A 56 -7.41 12.37 -13.95
CA VAL A 56 -7.93 13.62 -13.39
C VAL A 56 -9.45 13.67 -13.52
N PRO A 57 -10.22 13.68 -12.41
CA PRO A 57 -11.66 13.83 -12.47
C PRO A 57 -12.07 15.26 -12.83
N ASN A 58 -13.30 15.42 -13.36
CA ASN A 58 -13.87 16.67 -13.87
C ASN A 58 -13.10 17.34 -15.01
N ALA A 59 -12.24 16.60 -15.67
CA ALA A 59 -11.45 17.07 -16.80
C ALA A 59 -11.67 16.22 -18.05
N TRP A 60 -11.62 16.83 -19.21
CA TRP A 60 -11.43 16.11 -20.46
C TRP A 60 -9.98 15.63 -20.57
N ASN A 61 -9.83 14.32 -20.57
CA ASN A 61 -8.56 13.64 -20.71
C ASN A 61 -8.51 12.96 -22.08
N LYS A 62 -7.47 13.22 -22.87
CA LYS A 62 -7.10 12.39 -24.01
C LYS A 62 -6.12 11.33 -23.52
N LEU A 63 -6.54 10.07 -23.57
CA LEU A 63 -5.74 8.92 -23.14
C LEU A 63 -5.51 7.97 -24.31
N THR A 64 -4.27 7.65 -24.58
CA THR A 64 -3.86 6.70 -25.63
C THR A 64 -3.50 5.37 -24.99
N ILE A 65 -4.14 4.30 -25.43
CA ILE A 65 -3.99 2.94 -24.88
C ILE A 65 -3.41 2.02 -25.96
N PRO A 66 -2.27 1.38 -25.74
CA PRO A 66 -1.77 0.34 -26.63
C PRO A 66 -2.77 -0.82 -26.76
N LEU A 67 -3.20 -1.15 -27.98
CA LEU A 67 -4.17 -2.21 -28.25
C LEU A 67 -3.67 -3.59 -27.84
N ARG A 68 -2.35 -3.81 -27.80
CA ARG A 68 -1.75 -5.03 -27.27
C ARG A 68 -2.20 -5.34 -25.84
N PHE A 69 -2.56 -4.33 -25.04
CA PHE A 69 -3.06 -4.53 -23.68
C PHE A 69 -4.45 -5.17 -23.62
N PHE A 70 -5.22 -5.11 -24.71
CA PHE A 70 -6.48 -5.83 -24.85
C PHE A 70 -6.31 -7.20 -25.50
N ARG A 71 -5.23 -7.43 -26.26
CA ARG A 71 -4.98 -8.68 -26.97
C ARG A 71 -4.23 -9.69 -26.14
N GLU A 72 -3.22 -9.25 -25.43
CA GLU A 72 -2.32 -10.11 -24.67
C GLU A 72 -1.90 -9.44 -23.35
N LEU A 73 -1.63 -10.25 -22.35
CA LEU A 73 -0.94 -9.75 -21.18
C LEU A 73 0.52 -9.52 -21.54
N PRO A 74 1.12 -8.37 -21.19
CA PRO A 74 2.54 -8.25 -21.21
C PRO A 74 3.09 -9.41 -20.39
N VAL A 75 3.91 -10.26 -21.01
CA VAL A 75 4.60 -11.31 -20.27
C VAL A 75 5.54 -10.60 -19.30
N ALA A 76 5.05 -10.37 -18.11
CA ALA A 76 5.87 -9.92 -17.01
C ALA A 76 6.91 -10.98 -16.76
N LYS A 77 8.11 -10.76 -17.29
CA LYS A 77 9.19 -11.70 -17.02
C LYS A 77 9.54 -11.75 -15.53
N HIS A 78 9.31 -10.66 -14.77
CA HIS A 78 9.98 -10.54 -13.49
C HIS A 78 9.21 -9.88 -12.34
N ASP A 79 8.16 -9.07 -12.59
CA ASP A 79 7.38 -8.42 -11.53
C ASP A 79 5.92 -8.29 -11.94
N ILE A 80 5.07 -9.06 -11.29
CA ILE A 80 3.64 -9.11 -11.59
C ILE A 80 2.96 -7.80 -11.18
N ALA A 81 3.35 -7.20 -10.08
CA ALA A 81 2.76 -5.96 -9.58
C ALA A 81 3.17 -4.74 -10.43
N ALA A 82 4.46 -4.62 -10.75
CA ALA A 82 4.98 -3.51 -11.56
C ALA A 82 4.50 -3.52 -13.01
N THR A 83 4.11 -4.68 -13.53
CA THR A 83 3.60 -4.81 -14.90
C THR A 83 2.10 -4.72 -15.02
N SER A 84 1.36 -4.83 -13.90
CA SER A 84 -0.10 -4.70 -13.90
C SER A 84 -0.56 -3.26 -14.15
N ASN A 85 0.24 -2.26 -13.80
CA ASN A 85 -0.08 -0.84 -13.95
C ASN A 85 0.90 -0.16 -14.91
N GLN A 86 0.37 0.45 -15.95
CA GLN A 86 1.13 1.12 -17.01
C GLN A 86 0.92 2.64 -16.93
N PRO A 87 1.97 3.43 -16.67
CA PRO A 87 1.85 4.88 -16.54
C PRO A 87 1.56 5.56 -17.87
N ARG A 88 0.64 6.54 -17.83
CA ARG A 88 0.38 7.50 -18.90
C ARG A 88 0.46 8.91 -18.30
N ILE A 89 0.44 9.94 -19.13
CA ILE A 89 0.55 11.34 -18.67
C ILE A 89 -0.69 11.75 -17.87
N THR A 90 -1.88 11.44 -18.39
CA THR A 90 -3.17 11.87 -17.81
C THR A 90 -3.86 10.80 -16.96
N GLY A 91 -3.19 9.69 -16.67
CA GLY A 91 -3.74 8.59 -15.90
C GLY A 91 -2.88 7.35 -15.95
N TRP A 92 -3.41 6.23 -15.48
CA TRP A 92 -2.77 4.93 -15.51
C TRP A 92 -3.70 3.87 -16.08
N ILE A 93 -3.12 2.88 -16.73
CA ILE A 93 -3.82 1.72 -17.27
C ILE A 93 -3.49 0.53 -16.39
N ASN A 94 -4.50 -0.01 -15.69
CA ASN A 94 -4.35 -1.28 -14.97
C ASN A 94 -4.80 -2.42 -15.89
N LEU A 95 -3.93 -3.41 -16.06
CA LEU A 95 -4.09 -4.49 -17.02
C LEU A 95 -5.03 -5.62 -16.55
N GLY A 96 -5.83 -5.39 -15.51
CA GLY A 96 -6.85 -6.34 -15.05
C GLY A 96 -8.01 -6.46 -16.01
N GLY A 97 -8.44 -7.72 -16.32
CA GLY A 97 -9.59 -8.03 -17.16
C GLY A 97 -9.30 -9.07 -18.23
N LYS A 98 -10.30 -9.35 -19.07
CA LYS A 98 -10.22 -10.35 -20.14
C LYS A 98 -9.51 -9.82 -21.37
N ARG A 99 -8.89 -10.72 -22.11
CA ARG A 99 -8.11 -10.45 -23.34
C ARG A 99 -8.65 -11.27 -24.50
N GLY A 100 -8.42 -10.79 -25.71
CA GLY A 100 -8.77 -11.51 -26.92
C GLY A 100 -8.53 -10.68 -28.19
N SER A 101 -8.96 -11.22 -29.35
CA SER A 101 -8.93 -10.53 -30.63
C SER A 101 -9.72 -9.21 -30.58
N LEU A 102 -9.32 -8.28 -31.39
CA LEU A 102 -10.03 -7.01 -31.60
C LEU A 102 -10.66 -6.95 -33.01
N THR A 103 -11.17 -8.09 -33.50
CA THR A 103 -12.00 -8.20 -34.71
C THR A 103 -13.48 -8.08 -34.35
N GLY A 104 -14.29 -7.55 -35.25
CA GLY A 104 -15.73 -7.36 -35.02
C GLY A 104 -16.06 -6.42 -33.85
N VAL A 105 -15.26 -5.41 -33.62
CA VAL A 105 -15.48 -4.45 -32.54
C VAL A 105 -16.74 -3.64 -32.80
N ASP A 106 -17.77 -3.82 -31.98
CA ASP A 106 -19.09 -3.20 -32.16
C ASP A 106 -19.46 -2.17 -31.09
N SER A 107 -19.02 -2.40 -29.85
CA SER A 107 -19.40 -1.52 -28.71
C SER A 107 -18.27 -1.31 -27.73
N ILE A 108 -18.29 -0.13 -27.10
CA ILE A 108 -17.50 0.19 -25.93
C ILE A 108 -18.33 0.00 -24.65
N GLY A 109 -17.76 -0.66 -23.67
CA GLY A 109 -18.37 -0.86 -22.36
C GLY A 109 -17.61 -0.14 -21.26
N ILE A 110 -18.35 0.47 -20.34
CA ILE A 110 -17.82 1.10 -19.16
C ILE A 110 -18.52 0.50 -17.95
N ARG A 111 -17.73 0.06 -16.96
CA ARG A 111 -18.24 -0.53 -15.72
C ARG A 111 -17.54 0.06 -14.51
N MET A 112 -18.27 0.34 -13.44
CA MET A 112 -17.75 0.78 -12.15
C MET A 112 -18.30 -0.09 -11.02
N ARG A 113 -17.45 -0.46 -10.07
CA ARG A 113 -17.86 -1.20 -8.88
C ARG A 113 -18.22 -0.22 -7.78
N ALA A 114 -19.41 -0.40 -7.18
CA ALA A 114 -19.88 0.39 -6.05
C ALA A 114 -19.62 1.91 -6.20
N PRO A 115 -20.18 2.54 -7.24
CA PRO A 115 -19.98 3.98 -7.43
C PRO A 115 -20.51 4.76 -6.21
N ILE A 116 -19.74 5.74 -5.76
CA ILE A 116 -20.20 6.73 -4.77
C ILE A 116 -21.02 7.75 -5.54
N ASP A 117 -22.20 8.07 -5.03
CA ASP A 117 -23.18 8.92 -5.69
C ASP A 117 -23.60 8.37 -7.07
N ASN A 118 -23.84 9.23 -8.03
CA ASN A 118 -24.19 8.90 -9.41
C ASN A 118 -23.15 9.47 -10.38
N PRO A 119 -21.94 8.89 -10.44
CA PRO A 119 -20.90 9.42 -11.30
C PRO A 119 -21.27 9.31 -12.78
N THR A 120 -20.85 10.31 -13.54
CA THR A 120 -21.02 10.36 -14.98
C THR A 120 -19.67 10.17 -15.66
N ILE A 121 -19.60 9.30 -16.66
CA ILE A 121 -18.46 9.18 -17.58
C ILE A 121 -18.94 9.56 -18.98
N GLU A 122 -18.36 10.61 -19.52
CA GLU A 122 -18.65 11.10 -20.85
C GLU A 122 -17.55 10.69 -21.82
N LEU A 123 -17.93 10.27 -23.03
CA LEU A 123 -17.03 9.98 -24.14
C LEU A 123 -17.28 10.98 -25.25
N ARG A 124 -16.21 11.61 -25.76
CA ARG A 124 -16.28 12.58 -26.85
C ARG A 124 -15.75 12.05 -28.16
N SER A 125 -14.68 11.26 -28.12
CA SER A 125 -14.09 10.66 -29.31
C SER A 125 -13.41 9.33 -29.02
N ILE A 126 -13.33 8.49 -30.08
CA ILE A 126 -12.51 7.28 -30.14
C ILE A 126 -11.77 7.34 -31.47
N ALA A 127 -10.46 7.13 -31.46
CA ALA A 127 -9.64 7.11 -32.68
C ALA A 127 -8.63 5.97 -32.64
N LEU A 128 -8.27 5.45 -33.80
CA LEU A 128 -7.24 4.41 -33.94
C LEU A 128 -6.01 4.98 -34.64
N SER A 129 -4.83 4.49 -34.29
CA SER A 129 -3.58 4.89 -34.93
C SER A 129 -2.53 3.78 -34.87
N LYS A 130 -1.54 3.84 -35.76
CA LYS A 130 -0.35 2.98 -35.78
C LYS A 130 0.73 3.53 -34.86
N ASP A 131 0.86 4.85 -34.80
CA ASP A 131 1.80 5.54 -33.91
C ASP A 131 1.10 6.02 -32.64
N ASP A 132 1.85 6.17 -31.55
CA ASP A 132 1.34 6.74 -30.29
C ASP A 132 1.12 8.26 -30.42
N PRO A 133 -0.13 8.76 -30.51
CA PRO A 133 -0.38 10.20 -30.63
C PRO A 133 -0.23 10.95 -29.30
N GLY A 134 0.14 10.24 -28.23
CA GLY A 134 0.33 10.78 -26.89
C GLY A 134 -0.96 11.15 -26.17
N ASP A 135 -0.82 11.33 -24.86
CA ASP A 135 -1.89 11.78 -23.99
C ASP A 135 -1.92 13.30 -23.92
N ARG A 136 -3.09 13.86 -23.58
CA ARG A 136 -3.24 15.31 -23.34
C ARG A 136 -4.30 15.59 -22.29
N TYR A 137 -4.01 16.54 -21.43
CA TYR A 137 -4.98 17.24 -20.60
C TYR A 137 -5.63 18.34 -21.47
N LEU A 138 -6.96 18.33 -21.60
CA LEU A 138 -7.68 19.12 -22.60
C LEU A 138 -8.45 20.32 -22.03
N GLU A 139 -8.24 20.66 -20.75
CA GLU A 139 -8.87 21.81 -20.15
C GLU A 139 -7.98 23.04 -20.13
N ASN A 140 -8.61 24.22 -20.09
CA ASN A 140 -7.94 25.50 -19.92
C ASN A 140 -7.67 25.81 -18.44
N LYS A 141 -8.49 25.26 -17.53
CA LYS A 141 -8.29 25.40 -16.08
C LYS A 141 -7.32 24.32 -15.59
N PRO A 142 -6.29 24.68 -14.84
CA PRO A 142 -5.37 23.71 -14.25
C PRO A 142 -6.08 22.69 -13.36
N ALA A 143 -5.65 21.43 -13.45
CA ALA A 143 -6.16 20.34 -12.62
C ALA A 143 -5.72 20.45 -11.17
N PHE A 144 -4.53 21.00 -10.95
CA PHE A 144 -3.89 21.15 -9.63
C PHE A 144 -3.59 22.62 -9.36
N ASP A 145 -3.94 23.07 -8.16
CA ASP A 145 -3.61 24.42 -7.71
C ASP A 145 -2.14 24.53 -7.25
N LYS A 146 -1.75 25.71 -6.81
CA LYS A 146 -0.39 25.96 -6.32
C LYS A 146 -0.03 25.23 -5.02
N PHE A 147 -0.99 24.62 -4.35
CA PHE A 147 -0.79 23.79 -3.17
C PHE A 147 -0.76 22.29 -3.48
N GLY A 148 -0.98 21.90 -4.74
CA GLY A 148 -1.09 20.50 -5.16
C GLY A 148 -2.45 19.88 -4.88
N GLN A 149 -3.45 20.67 -4.53
CA GLN A 149 -4.83 20.22 -4.33
C GLN A 149 -5.54 20.07 -5.67
N TRP A 150 -6.52 19.16 -5.72
CA TRP A 150 -7.42 19.07 -6.88
C TRP A 150 -8.20 20.36 -7.07
N ASN A 151 -8.08 20.97 -8.25
CA ASN A 151 -8.58 22.31 -8.53
C ASN A 151 -9.91 22.33 -9.32
N LEU A 152 -10.37 21.16 -9.80
CA LEU A 152 -11.58 21.04 -10.63
C LEU A 152 -12.84 20.66 -9.84
N GLY A 153 -12.75 20.61 -8.53
CA GLY A 153 -13.82 20.38 -7.60
C GLY A 153 -13.64 21.18 -6.33
N ASP A 154 -14.71 21.19 -5.54
CA ASP A 154 -14.74 21.79 -4.23
C ASP A 154 -15.00 20.72 -3.16
N TYR A 155 -14.46 20.91 -1.96
CA TYR A 155 -14.58 19.96 -0.86
C TYR A 155 -14.30 20.64 0.49
N GLU A 156 -14.81 20.03 1.55
CA GLU A 156 -14.57 20.51 2.91
C GLU A 156 -13.08 20.56 3.25
N GLY A 157 -12.63 21.69 3.78
CA GLY A 157 -11.23 21.90 4.17
C GLY A 157 -10.28 22.25 3.01
N LYS A 158 -10.77 22.51 1.79
CA LYS A 158 -9.93 23.00 0.70
C LYS A 158 -9.34 24.36 1.03
N ILE A 159 -8.06 24.56 0.71
CA ILE A 159 -7.34 25.82 0.88
C ILE A 159 -7.46 26.67 -0.38
N TYR A 160 -7.77 27.94 -0.21
CA TYR A 160 -7.91 28.90 -1.31
C TYR A 160 -6.84 29.98 -1.31
N SER A 161 -6.16 30.21 -0.17
CA SER A 161 -5.10 31.23 -0.09
C SER A 161 -3.97 30.80 0.85
N GLU A 162 -2.79 31.41 0.67
CA GLU A 162 -1.65 31.20 1.56
C GLU A 162 -1.91 31.68 2.98
N GLU A 163 -2.63 32.79 3.13
CA GLU A 163 -3.00 33.36 4.43
C GLU A 163 -3.88 32.38 5.22
N GLN A 164 -4.85 31.74 4.54
CA GLN A 164 -5.66 30.69 5.16
C GLN A 164 -4.80 29.53 5.62
N LEU A 165 -3.91 29.02 4.75
CA LEU A 165 -3.04 27.89 5.04
C LEU A 165 -2.08 28.21 6.21
N GLN A 166 -1.46 29.37 6.20
CA GLN A 166 -0.59 29.82 7.29
C GLN A 166 -1.33 29.95 8.61
N LYS A 167 -2.56 30.46 8.59
CA LYS A 167 -3.40 30.57 9.79
C LYS A 167 -3.71 29.20 10.38
N GLU A 168 -4.08 28.22 9.55
CA GLU A 168 -4.38 26.86 10.01
C GLU A 168 -3.12 26.15 10.55
N TRP A 169 -1.97 26.32 9.90
CA TRP A 169 -0.70 25.80 10.42
C TRP A 169 -0.31 26.44 11.77
N LEU A 170 -0.49 27.74 11.93
CA LEU A 170 -0.19 28.45 13.19
C LEU A 170 -1.13 27.97 14.30
N GLN A 171 -2.39 27.77 14.00
CA GLN A 171 -3.36 27.22 14.95
C GLN A 171 -2.92 25.84 15.42
N GLU A 172 -2.57 24.94 14.50
CA GLU A 172 -2.05 23.61 14.84
C GLU A 172 -0.80 23.70 15.73
N GLU A 173 0.15 24.58 15.39
CA GLU A 173 1.39 24.76 16.18
C GLU A 173 1.12 25.26 17.60
N THR A 174 0.04 26.02 17.78
CA THR A 174 -0.39 26.49 19.10
C THR A 174 -1.01 25.36 19.92
N GLU A 175 -1.86 24.56 19.29
CA GLU A 175 -2.64 23.52 19.96
C GLU A 175 -1.88 22.19 20.11
N ILE A 176 -0.82 21.95 19.34
CA ILE A 176 -0.15 20.65 19.26
C ILE A 176 0.47 20.18 20.57
N ASN A 177 0.80 21.09 21.48
CA ASN A 177 1.40 20.77 22.76
C ASN A 177 0.36 20.43 23.84
N GLU A 178 -0.94 20.63 23.56
CA GLU A 178 -2.04 20.20 24.40
C GLU A 178 -2.33 18.73 24.12
N THR A 179 -1.67 17.83 24.84
CA THR A 179 -1.83 16.38 24.67
C THR A 179 -2.71 15.79 25.75
N GLU A 180 -3.53 14.80 25.40
CA GLU A 180 -4.23 13.98 26.35
C GLU A 180 -3.26 13.02 27.07
N ASN A 181 -3.60 12.62 28.28
CA ASN A 181 -2.84 11.62 29.00
C ASN A 181 -3.34 10.22 28.63
N PHE A 182 -2.64 9.53 27.72
CA PHE A 182 -2.93 8.14 27.36
C PHE A 182 -2.37 7.12 28.35
N ASN A 183 -1.78 7.58 29.46
CA ASN A 183 -1.16 6.72 30.46
C ASN A 183 -0.02 5.84 29.88
N TYR A 184 0.78 6.44 29.02
CA TYR A 184 1.91 5.77 28.35
C TYR A 184 3.23 5.96 29.07
N SER A 185 4.05 4.88 29.09
CA SER A 185 5.46 4.94 29.43
C SER A 185 6.24 5.77 28.38
N ARG A 186 7.52 6.02 28.61
CA ARG A 186 8.36 6.72 27.64
C ARG A 186 8.43 6.02 26.28
N TYR A 187 8.27 4.69 26.23
CA TYR A 187 8.25 3.91 24.99
C TYR A 187 6.84 3.78 24.39
N GLY A 188 5.80 4.22 25.09
CA GLY A 188 4.41 4.09 24.68
C GLY A 188 3.67 2.89 25.28
N GLY A 189 4.27 2.20 26.26
CA GLY A 189 3.64 1.09 26.99
C GLY A 189 2.67 1.58 28.08
N TYR A 190 1.80 0.70 28.56
CA TYR A 190 0.73 1.01 29.51
C TYR A 190 1.24 1.06 30.95
N LEU A 191 1.24 2.23 31.57
CA LEU A 191 1.79 2.46 32.90
C LEU A 191 1.12 1.67 34.01
N ASN A 192 -0.15 1.23 33.83
CA ASN A 192 -0.90 0.53 34.89
C ASN A 192 -0.45 -0.93 35.10
N LYS A 193 0.31 -1.53 34.18
CA LYS A 193 0.76 -2.92 34.31
C LYS A 193 2.20 -3.07 33.89
N ARG A 194 3.03 -3.57 34.78
CA ARG A 194 4.46 -3.75 34.61
C ARG A 194 4.90 -5.15 34.99
N VAL A 195 5.78 -5.74 34.18
CA VAL A 195 6.46 -7.01 34.43
C VAL A 195 7.98 -6.78 34.47
N LYS A 196 8.79 -7.86 34.43
CA LYS A 196 10.24 -7.75 34.44
C LYS A 196 10.75 -6.99 33.19
N SER A 197 11.54 -5.94 33.43
CA SER A 197 12.28 -5.22 32.37
C SER A 197 13.42 -6.08 31.82
N THR A 198 13.65 -6.02 30.50
CA THR A 198 14.78 -6.69 29.81
C THR A 198 15.65 -5.73 29.02
N GLY A 199 15.23 -4.48 28.88
CA GLY A 199 15.94 -3.46 28.10
C GLY A 199 15.59 -3.46 26.60
N PHE A 200 14.87 -4.46 26.09
CA PHE A 200 14.44 -4.55 24.70
C PHE A 200 12.99 -5.01 24.62
N PHE A 201 12.33 -4.74 23.51
CA PHE A 201 10.98 -5.25 23.26
C PHE A 201 10.99 -6.78 23.17
N ARG A 202 9.96 -7.41 23.70
CA ARG A 202 9.72 -8.83 23.59
C ARG A 202 8.23 -9.14 23.57
N THR A 203 7.88 -10.34 23.17
CA THR A 203 6.51 -10.87 23.27
C THR A 203 6.37 -11.68 24.55
N GLU A 204 5.20 -11.60 25.20
CA GLU A 204 4.88 -12.39 26.39
C GLU A 204 3.38 -12.66 26.47
N GLN A 205 3.00 -13.88 26.83
CA GLN A 205 1.60 -14.21 27.08
C GLN A 205 1.28 -14.03 28.57
N ILE A 206 0.30 -13.19 28.87
CA ILE A 206 -0.15 -12.89 30.24
C ILE A 206 -1.67 -12.99 30.26
N ASP A 207 -2.22 -13.79 31.21
CA ASP A 207 -3.66 -13.98 31.38
C ASP A 207 -4.37 -14.39 30.05
N ASP A 208 -3.79 -15.37 29.32
CA ASP A 208 -4.26 -15.90 28.04
C ASP A 208 -4.29 -14.87 26.88
N ARG A 209 -3.62 -13.73 27.03
CA ARG A 209 -3.49 -12.70 26.01
C ARG A 209 -2.03 -12.43 25.68
N TRP A 210 -1.74 -12.18 24.41
CA TRP A 210 -0.41 -11.83 23.97
C TRP A 210 -0.17 -10.32 24.08
N TRP A 211 1.03 -9.98 24.48
CA TRP A 211 1.50 -8.61 24.65
C TRP A 211 2.89 -8.44 24.07
N LEU A 212 3.18 -7.28 23.56
CA LEU A 212 4.55 -6.77 23.56
C LEU A 212 4.84 -6.25 24.99
N ILE A 213 6.08 -6.38 25.39
CA ILE A 213 6.59 -5.77 26.62
C ILE A 213 7.64 -4.76 26.20
N ASP A 214 7.52 -3.52 26.66
CA ASP A 214 8.48 -2.50 26.34
C ASP A 214 9.81 -2.69 27.09
N PRO A 215 10.89 -1.98 26.73
CA PRO A 215 12.19 -2.12 27.39
C PRO A 215 12.20 -1.89 28.91
N ASP A 216 11.27 -1.08 29.42
CA ASP A 216 11.12 -0.80 30.85
C ASP A 216 10.20 -1.80 31.56
N GLY A 217 9.58 -2.73 30.83
CA GLY A 217 8.74 -3.80 31.35
C GLY A 217 7.24 -3.49 31.36
N TYR A 218 6.77 -2.41 30.74
CA TYR A 218 5.35 -2.12 30.63
C TYR A 218 4.70 -2.91 29.50
N LEU A 219 3.43 -3.29 29.67
CA LEU A 219 2.65 -3.90 28.61
C LEU A 219 2.54 -2.90 27.44
N PHE A 220 2.74 -3.38 26.24
CA PHE A 220 2.76 -2.56 25.05
C PHE A 220 1.90 -3.18 23.94
N LEU A 221 1.14 -2.35 23.26
CA LEU A 221 0.45 -2.67 22.01
C LEU A 221 0.98 -1.72 20.92
N SER A 222 1.45 -2.27 19.82
CA SER A 222 1.97 -1.47 18.72
C SER A 222 0.82 -0.81 17.94
N TYR A 223 0.48 0.41 18.33
CA TYR A 223 -0.54 1.22 17.67
C TYR A 223 0.14 2.18 16.70
N GLY A 224 0.33 1.70 15.48
CA GLY A 224 1.25 2.28 14.52
C GLY A 224 0.63 2.76 13.22
N VAL A 225 1.43 3.54 12.50
CA VAL A 225 1.16 4.01 11.13
C VAL A 225 2.37 3.69 10.26
N ASP A 226 2.10 3.18 9.07
CA ASP A 226 3.11 2.87 8.05
C ASP A 226 3.53 4.12 7.28
N CYS A 227 4.75 4.10 6.77
CA CYS A 227 5.28 5.15 5.90
C CYS A 227 5.20 6.54 6.54
N VAL A 228 5.44 6.63 7.86
CA VAL A 228 5.51 7.92 8.55
C VAL A 228 6.77 8.63 8.10
N ALA A 229 6.61 9.68 7.33
CA ALA A 229 7.69 10.45 6.76
C ALA A 229 7.34 11.93 6.74
N PRO A 230 8.32 12.85 6.89
CA PRO A 230 8.09 14.28 6.71
C PRO A 230 7.63 14.58 5.28
N VAL A 231 8.18 13.82 4.34
CA VAL A 231 7.88 13.92 2.91
C VAL A 231 7.47 12.53 2.43
N GLY A 232 6.21 12.36 2.14
CA GLY A 232 5.71 11.10 1.56
C GLY A 232 5.90 11.04 0.03
N ASP A 233 5.15 10.14 -0.63
CA ASP A 233 5.14 9.98 -2.10
C ASP A 233 4.47 11.17 -2.80
N TYR A 234 4.80 12.38 -2.43
CA TYR A 234 4.22 13.61 -2.99
C TYR A 234 4.71 13.95 -4.39
N TYR A 235 5.16 12.96 -5.14
CA TYR A 235 5.75 13.21 -6.44
C TYR A 235 4.69 13.22 -7.53
N THR A 236 4.43 14.39 -8.08
CA THR A 236 3.69 14.52 -9.32
C THR A 236 4.66 14.33 -10.49
N LYS A 237 4.44 13.30 -11.27
CA LYS A 237 5.34 12.87 -12.34
C LYS A 237 5.11 13.60 -13.66
N ASN A 238 6.14 13.60 -14.51
CA ASN A 238 6.07 14.11 -15.89
C ASN A 238 5.58 15.56 -15.99
N THR A 239 5.90 16.40 -15.01
CA THR A 239 5.46 17.81 -14.99
C THR A 239 5.84 18.57 -16.25
N ASP A 240 6.95 18.24 -16.89
CA ASP A 240 7.43 18.88 -18.13
C ASP A 240 6.56 18.55 -19.36
N LYS A 241 5.87 17.41 -19.34
CA LYS A 241 5.01 16.93 -20.44
C LYS A 241 3.56 17.40 -20.34
N CYS A 242 3.16 17.94 -19.18
CA CYS A 242 1.78 18.33 -18.89
C CYS A 242 1.68 19.61 -18.03
N THR A 243 2.50 20.61 -18.35
CA THR A 243 2.59 21.87 -17.58
C THR A 243 1.24 22.58 -17.43
N ASN A 244 0.35 22.44 -18.41
CA ASN A 244 -0.99 23.01 -18.35
C ASN A 244 -1.93 22.35 -17.32
N MET A 245 -1.54 21.23 -16.71
CA MET A 245 -2.28 20.62 -15.61
C MET A 245 -2.05 21.36 -14.29
N PHE A 246 -1.03 22.19 -14.17
CA PHE A 246 -0.62 22.85 -12.94
C PHE A 246 -0.85 24.35 -12.99
N GLN A 247 -1.42 24.91 -11.94
CA GLN A 247 -1.54 26.36 -11.81
C GLN A 247 -0.17 27.00 -11.64
N GLU A 248 0.69 26.39 -10.85
CA GLU A 248 2.05 26.79 -10.61
C GLU A 248 2.87 25.55 -10.22
N LEU A 249 4.13 25.50 -10.60
CA LEU A 249 5.06 24.46 -10.19
C LEU A 249 6.06 25.02 -9.18
N PRO A 250 6.56 24.21 -8.22
CA PRO A 250 7.63 24.63 -7.32
C PRO A 250 8.89 25.02 -8.10
N SER A 251 9.80 25.76 -7.44
CA SER A 251 11.09 26.06 -8.05
C SER A 251 11.89 24.79 -8.36
N ARG A 252 12.73 24.84 -9.38
CA ARG A 252 13.53 23.68 -9.86
C ARG A 252 14.38 23.04 -8.76
N GLU A 253 14.86 23.80 -7.80
CA GLU A 253 15.62 23.29 -6.64
C GLU A 253 14.83 22.37 -5.70
N LEU A 254 13.48 22.43 -5.77
CA LEU A 254 12.56 21.55 -5.05
C LEU A 254 12.06 20.38 -5.91
N PHE A 255 12.56 20.24 -7.14
CA PHE A 255 12.28 19.10 -7.98
C PHE A 255 13.18 17.93 -7.59
N ILE A 256 12.66 16.73 -7.74
CA ILE A 256 13.37 15.49 -7.46
C ILE A 256 13.52 14.72 -8.76
N GLU A 257 14.71 14.24 -9.05
CA GLU A 257 14.96 13.29 -10.12
C GLU A 257 14.51 11.91 -9.65
N SER A 258 13.64 11.29 -10.43
CA SER A 258 13.12 9.95 -10.11
C SER A 258 13.92 8.90 -10.88
N GLU A 259 14.84 8.25 -10.21
CA GLU A 259 15.63 7.14 -10.76
C GLU A 259 14.79 5.91 -11.14
N ASN A 260 13.59 5.77 -10.57
CA ASN A 260 12.78 4.55 -10.68
C ASN A 260 11.89 4.46 -11.93
N ILE A 261 11.72 5.54 -12.70
CA ILE A 261 10.79 5.57 -13.83
C ILE A 261 11.48 5.89 -15.15
N SER A 262 12.37 6.85 -15.15
CA SER A 262 13.27 7.22 -16.22
C SER A 262 14.26 8.24 -15.67
N PRO A 263 15.54 8.21 -16.07
CA PRO A 263 16.53 9.22 -15.70
C PRO A 263 16.16 10.64 -16.10
N GLU A 264 15.21 10.78 -17.04
CA GLU A 264 14.75 12.07 -17.59
C GLU A 264 13.41 12.54 -16.96
N THR A 265 12.86 11.82 -15.99
CA THR A 265 11.55 12.16 -15.41
C THR A 265 11.70 13.16 -14.29
N HIS A 266 11.40 14.41 -14.56
CA HIS A 266 11.33 15.45 -13.54
C HIS A 266 10.01 15.38 -12.79
N THR A 267 10.08 15.31 -11.45
CA THR A 267 8.93 15.25 -10.58
C THR A 267 8.91 16.44 -9.63
N ALA A 268 7.78 17.13 -9.57
CA ALA A 268 7.54 18.16 -8.58
C ALA A 268 6.87 17.55 -7.34
N SER A 269 7.32 17.93 -6.15
CA SER A 269 6.68 17.56 -4.91
C SER A 269 5.98 18.77 -4.30
N PHE A 270 4.65 18.78 -4.37
CA PHE A 270 3.85 19.81 -3.71
C PHE A 270 3.91 19.70 -2.19
N GLY A 271 4.03 18.49 -1.65
CA GLY A 271 4.23 18.28 -0.21
C GLY A 271 5.52 18.93 0.28
N ILE A 272 6.67 18.72 -0.41
CA ILE A 272 7.92 19.41 -0.10
C ILE A 272 7.74 20.93 -0.19
N TRP A 273 7.07 21.40 -1.22
CA TRP A 273 6.85 22.83 -1.41
C TRP A 273 6.00 23.44 -0.29
N ASN A 274 4.95 22.75 0.17
CA ASN A 274 4.15 23.19 1.30
C ASN A 274 4.94 23.17 2.62
N LEU A 275 5.75 22.14 2.85
CA LEU A 275 6.66 22.12 4.00
C LEU A 275 7.69 23.25 3.95
N TYR A 276 8.23 23.55 2.76
CA TYR A 276 9.15 24.68 2.58
C TYR A 276 8.46 26.03 2.84
N ARG A 277 7.19 26.20 2.40
CA ARG A 277 6.39 27.39 2.75
C ARG A 277 6.18 27.51 4.26
N ARG A 278 5.92 26.38 4.94
CA ARG A 278 5.67 26.34 6.38
C ARG A 278 6.93 26.60 7.21
N TYR A 279 8.04 25.98 6.85
CA TYR A 279 9.22 25.89 7.70
C TYR A 279 10.51 26.50 7.11
N GLY A 280 10.48 26.93 5.88
CA GLY A 280 11.67 27.41 5.18
C GLY A 280 12.71 26.31 4.95
N LYS A 281 13.98 26.67 4.92
CA LYS A 281 15.10 25.77 4.61
C LYS A 281 15.25 24.57 5.56
N ASN A 282 14.75 24.67 6.78
CA ASN A 282 14.84 23.61 7.80
C ASN A 282 13.60 22.70 7.81
N TYR A 283 12.83 22.65 6.71
CA TYR A 283 11.53 21.99 6.64
C TYR A 283 11.58 20.51 7.01
N LEU A 284 12.59 19.75 6.64
CA LEU A 284 12.67 18.32 6.95
C LEU A 284 12.75 18.05 8.45
N ASP A 285 13.64 18.74 9.16
CA ASP A 285 13.80 18.56 10.61
C ASP A 285 12.57 19.07 11.38
N ARG A 286 12.03 20.24 10.99
CA ARG A 286 10.84 20.83 11.60
C ARG A 286 9.60 19.95 11.38
N ALA A 287 9.42 19.39 10.18
CA ALA A 287 8.34 18.47 9.87
C ALA A 287 8.48 17.14 10.64
N ALA A 288 9.70 16.63 10.81
CA ALA A 288 9.94 15.45 11.62
C ALA A 288 9.58 15.68 13.10
N GLU A 289 9.92 16.84 13.67
CA GLU A 289 9.51 17.23 15.04
C GLU A 289 7.97 17.37 15.16
N MET A 290 7.33 18.01 14.17
CA MET A 290 5.86 18.13 14.15
C MET A 290 5.19 16.76 14.05
N THR A 291 5.72 15.85 13.24
CA THR A 291 5.23 14.48 13.11
C THR A 291 5.23 13.74 14.47
N ILE A 292 6.30 13.85 15.23
CA ILE A 292 6.37 13.23 16.57
C ILE A 292 5.33 13.85 17.50
N LYS A 293 5.19 15.18 17.51
CA LYS A 293 4.16 15.86 18.32
C LYS A 293 2.74 15.45 17.93
N ARG A 294 2.46 15.31 16.63
CA ARG A 294 1.18 14.79 16.14
C ARG A 294 0.91 13.38 16.67
N MET A 295 1.88 12.50 16.58
CA MET A 295 1.75 11.14 17.13
C MET A 295 1.55 11.16 18.64
N ASP A 296 2.26 12.02 19.38
CA ASP A 296 2.05 12.19 20.83
C ASP A 296 0.60 12.64 21.12
N LYS A 297 0.12 13.66 20.42
CA LYS A 297 -1.23 14.20 20.59
C LYS A 297 -2.34 13.23 20.22
N TRP A 298 -2.12 12.39 19.21
CA TRP A 298 -3.12 11.44 18.68
C TRP A 298 -3.06 10.06 19.35
N GLY A 299 -2.15 9.85 20.31
CA GLY A 299 -1.98 8.59 21.01
C GLY A 299 -1.34 7.47 20.19
N LEU A 300 -0.76 7.78 19.03
CA LEU A 300 0.00 6.83 18.20
C LEU A 300 1.38 6.61 18.81
N ASN A 301 1.77 5.36 19.04
CA ASN A 301 3.00 5.05 19.74
C ASN A 301 4.09 4.39 18.88
N THR A 302 3.77 3.95 17.66
CA THR A 302 4.70 3.20 16.81
C THR A 302 4.83 3.80 15.42
N LEU A 303 6.08 4.04 15.01
CA LEU A 303 6.48 4.25 13.63
C LEU A 303 6.55 2.87 12.96
N ALA A 304 5.51 2.49 12.26
CA ALA A 304 5.43 1.16 11.68
C ALA A 304 6.26 1.05 10.39
N ASN A 305 5.99 0.06 9.56
CA ASN A 305 6.83 -0.30 8.43
C ASN A 305 7.12 0.88 7.47
N ARG A 306 8.36 0.93 6.95
CA ARG A 306 8.84 1.93 5.97
C ARG A 306 8.72 3.39 6.42
N SER A 307 8.73 3.65 7.73
CA SER A 307 8.83 5.00 8.25
C SER A 307 10.23 5.59 8.04
N ASP A 308 10.32 6.92 7.97
CA ASP A 308 11.55 7.61 7.59
C ASP A 308 12.56 7.71 8.75
N LYS A 309 13.83 7.52 8.41
CA LYS A 309 14.95 7.58 9.36
C LYS A 309 15.10 8.93 10.06
N THR A 310 14.69 10.03 9.44
CA THR A 310 14.75 11.36 10.05
C THR A 310 13.85 11.48 11.27
N ILE A 311 12.87 10.59 11.40
CA ILE A 311 11.93 10.54 12.53
C ILE A 311 12.37 9.48 13.55
N TYR A 312 12.61 8.22 13.14
CA TYR A 312 12.93 7.18 14.12
C TYR A 312 14.34 7.31 14.72
N ASP A 313 15.30 7.94 14.03
CA ASP A 313 16.61 8.26 14.59
C ASP A 313 16.56 9.29 15.75
N LYS A 314 15.44 10.00 15.93
CA LYS A 314 15.23 10.88 17.09
C LYS A 314 15.01 10.11 18.40
N ASN A 315 14.77 8.80 18.35
CA ASN A 315 14.59 7.93 19.50
C ASN A 315 13.52 8.45 20.48
N ARG A 316 12.35 8.76 19.95
CA ARG A 316 11.21 9.29 20.72
C ARG A 316 9.92 8.49 20.51
N LYS A 317 9.91 7.56 19.56
CA LYS A 317 8.81 6.63 19.27
C LYS A 317 9.39 5.24 19.03
N ALA A 318 8.69 4.23 19.49
CA ALA A 318 8.99 2.86 19.11
C ALA A 318 8.87 2.71 17.57
N PHE A 319 9.68 1.86 16.96
CA PHE A 319 9.65 1.71 15.51
C PHE A 319 9.92 0.28 15.05
N ILE A 320 9.51 -0.01 13.82
CA ILE A 320 9.72 -1.28 13.12
C ILE A 320 10.47 -1.02 11.82
N LEU A 321 11.43 -1.87 11.49
CA LEU A 321 12.21 -1.75 10.26
C LEU A 321 11.95 -2.93 9.32
N PRO A 322 11.92 -2.73 7.98
CA PRO A 322 12.06 -3.81 7.04
C PRO A 322 13.53 -4.22 6.89
N LEU A 323 13.79 -5.51 6.64
CA LEU A 323 15.07 -5.94 6.11
C LEU A 323 15.07 -5.72 4.59
N GLU A 324 16.00 -4.92 4.11
CA GLU A 324 16.08 -4.56 2.70
C GLU A 324 17.20 -5.28 1.96
N ASN A 325 16.96 -5.60 0.69
CA ASN A 325 17.96 -6.16 -0.23
C ASN A 325 18.66 -7.41 0.32
N ILE A 326 17.94 -8.27 1.05
CA ILE A 326 18.46 -9.50 1.61
C ILE A 326 18.55 -10.65 0.60
N GLY A 327 18.07 -10.45 -0.64
CA GLY A 327 18.24 -11.38 -1.76
C GLY A 327 16.94 -11.92 -2.35
N PHE A 328 15.76 -11.44 -1.97
CA PHE A 328 14.50 -11.82 -2.63
C PHE A 328 14.53 -11.47 -4.12
N GLU A 329 14.06 -12.42 -4.95
CA GLU A 329 14.14 -12.32 -6.41
C GLU A 329 12.73 -12.17 -7.03
N ASN A 330 12.53 -11.12 -7.80
CA ASN A 330 11.28 -10.92 -8.55
C ASN A 330 11.04 -12.04 -9.57
N GLU A 331 12.11 -12.55 -10.19
CA GLU A 331 12.04 -13.69 -11.11
C GLU A 331 11.49 -14.97 -10.47
N LEU A 332 11.62 -15.09 -9.16
CA LEU A 332 11.08 -16.17 -8.34
C LEU A 332 9.85 -15.74 -7.53
N MET A 333 9.14 -14.71 -7.99
CA MET A 333 7.92 -14.20 -7.33
C MET A 333 8.11 -13.86 -5.85
N GLY A 334 9.32 -13.43 -5.44
CA GLY A 334 9.64 -13.10 -4.05
C GLY A 334 10.23 -14.25 -3.24
N LEU A 335 10.65 -15.36 -3.86
CA LEU A 335 11.54 -16.36 -3.26
C LEU A 335 13.01 -16.06 -3.56
N MET A 336 13.91 -16.86 -3.00
CA MET A 336 15.34 -16.92 -3.33
C MET A 336 15.72 -18.31 -3.81
N ASP A 337 16.78 -18.41 -4.63
CA ASP A 337 17.42 -19.69 -4.94
C ASP A 337 18.28 -20.16 -3.76
N VAL A 338 17.65 -20.76 -2.76
CA VAL A 338 18.32 -21.27 -1.53
C VAL A 338 19.24 -22.47 -1.77
N TYR A 339 19.30 -22.97 -2.99
CA TYR A 339 20.17 -24.05 -3.41
C TYR A 339 21.48 -23.55 -4.04
N ASP A 340 21.60 -22.24 -4.29
CA ASP A 340 22.86 -21.61 -4.69
C ASP A 340 23.84 -21.59 -3.51
N ASN A 341 25.00 -22.23 -3.66
CA ASN A 341 26.01 -22.37 -2.61
C ASN A 341 26.54 -21.05 -2.01
N GLY A 342 26.35 -19.93 -2.68
CA GLY A 342 26.78 -18.60 -2.22
C GLY A 342 25.71 -17.78 -1.52
N ILE A 343 24.44 -18.21 -1.60
CA ILE A 343 23.30 -17.36 -1.22
C ILE A 343 23.23 -17.09 0.28
N GLU A 344 23.47 -18.12 1.12
CA GLU A 344 23.43 -17.95 2.58
C GLU A 344 24.44 -16.92 3.07
N LYS A 345 25.65 -16.92 2.50
CA LYS A 345 26.68 -15.93 2.86
C LYS A 345 26.28 -14.52 2.44
N LYS A 346 25.80 -14.35 1.21
CA LYS A 346 25.34 -13.05 0.69
C LYS A 346 24.18 -12.50 1.54
N MET A 347 23.24 -13.36 1.89
CA MET A 347 22.10 -13.03 2.75
C MET A 347 22.57 -12.64 4.16
N ASP A 348 23.47 -13.42 4.78
CA ASP A 348 24.02 -13.11 6.11
C ASP A 348 24.75 -11.76 6.13
N GLU A 349 25.54 -11.47 5.11
CA GLU A 349 26.21 -10.17 4.95
C GLU A 349 25.20 -9.02 4.76
N ALA A 350 24.13 -9.25 4.01
CA ALA A 350 23.08 -8.25 3.81
C ALA A 350 22.31 -7.98 5.11
N ILE A 351 21.91 -9.02 5.84
CA ILE A 351 21.25 -8.90 7.15
C ILE A 351 22.17 -8.17 8.14
N ALA A 352 23.44 -8.57 8.22
CA ALA A 352 24.42 -7.92 9.09
C ALA A 352 24.52 -6.40 8.83
N ARG A 353 24.51 -5.97 7.55
CA ARG A 353 24.50 -4.55 7.19
C ARG A 353 23.21 -3.84 7.63
N ASN A 354 22.05 -4.48 7.43
CA ASN A 354 20.74 -3.93 7.81
C ASN A 354 20.67 -3.63 9.32
N VAL A 355 21.10 -4.60 10.15
CA VAL A 355 20.94 -4.49 11.60
C VAL A 355 22.05 -3.70 12.29
N ALA A 356 23.21 -3.50 11.65
CA ALA A 356 24.42 -2.98 12.26
C ALA A 356 24.20 -1.68 13.08
N LYS A 357 23.40 -0.75 12.54
CA LYS A 357 23.14 0.55 13.17
C LYS A 357 22.21 0.43 14.38
N TYR A 358 21.24 -0.48 14.34
CA TYR A 358 20.10 -0.47 15.26
C TYR A 358 20.08 -1.61 16.27
N LYS A 359 20.98 -2.61 16.19
CA LYS A 359 21.01 -3.80 17.06
C LYS A 359 21.09 -3.53 18.58
N ASN A 360 21.41 -2.31 18.98
CA ASN A 360 21.43 -1.89 20.38
C ASN A 360 20.42 -0.75 20.66
N ASN A 361 19.52 -0.47 19.75
CA ASN A 361 18.56 0.61 19.87
C ASN A 361 17.31 0.14 20.64
N HIS A 362 17.10 0.61 21.85
CA HIS A 362 15.98 0.22 22.70
C HIS A 362 14.59 0.66 22.17
N TRP A 363 14.52 1.52 21.16
CA TRP A 363 13.27 1.96 20.53
C TRP A 363 12.82 1.06 19.39
N LEU A 364 13.72 0.22 18.87
CA LEU A 364 13.39 -0.74 17.83
C LEU A 364 12.61 -1.92 18.42
N ILE A 365 11.45 -2.21 17.86
CA ILE A 365 10.65 -3.40 18.22
C ILE A 365 11.23 -4.64 17.55
N GLY A 366 11.46 -4.57 16.25
CA GLY A 366 11.95 -5.69 15.46
C GLY A 366 11.93 -5.42 13.97
N TYR A 367 12.09 -6.50 13.20
CA TYR A 367 12.26 -6.45 11.76
C TYR A 367 11.16 -7.24 11.04
N PHE A 368 10.56 -6.64 9.99
CA PHE A 368 9.85 -7.39 8.98
C PHE A 368 10.83 -7.93 7.94
N ILE A 369 10.66 -9.17 7.54
CA ILE A 369 11.55 -9.84 6.57
C ILE A 369 11.21 -9.45 5.12
N GLY A 370 9.91 -9.31 4.81
CA GLY A 370 9.42 -9.02 3.46
C GLY A 370 7.97 -8.61 3.47
N ASN A 371 7.38 -8.48 2.29
CA ASN A 371 5.99 -8.05 2.11
C ASN A 371 5.32 -8.82 0.98
N GLU A 372 4.14 -9.38 1.25
CA GLU A 372 3.19 -9.96 0.29
C GLU A 372 3.86 -10.83 -0.78
N PRO A 373 4.49 -11.97 -0.40
CA PRO A 373 5.15 -12.82 -1.37
C PRO A 373 4.17 -13.28 -2.45
N ALA A 374 4.47 -12.94 -3.69
CA ALA A 374 3.54 -13.08 -4.82
C ALA A 374 3.28 -14.53 -5.24
N TRP A 375 4.06 -15.48 -4.73
CA TRP A 375 3.95 -16.91 -5.08
C TRP A 375 2.87 -17.67 -4.29
N ILE A 376 2.44 -17.15 -3.12
CA ILE A 376 1.43 -17.82 -2.28
C ILE A 376 0.14 -18.00 -3.07
N SER A 377 -0.42 -19.19 -3.03
CA SER A 377 -1.56 -19.68 -3.85
C SER A 377 -1.26 -19.73 -5.36
N LYS A 378 0.01 -19.61 -5.77
CA LYS A 378 0.47 -19.70 -7.16
C LYS A 378 1.70 -20.60 -7.32
N GLU A 379 1.86 -21.57 -6.44
CA GLU A 379 3.02 -22.47 -6.36
C GLU A 379 3.23 -23.24 -7.67
N ASN A 380 2.13 -23.71 -8.27
CA ASN A 380 2.18 -24.42 -9.56
C ASN A 380 2.73 -23.51 -10.68
N ARG A 381 2.31 -22.24 -10.71
CA ARG A 381 2.82 -21.24 -11.65
C ARG A 381 4.31 -20.97 -11.41
N LEU A 382 4.71 -20.79 -10.16
CA LEU A 382 6.12 -20.55 -9.81
C LEU A 382 7.00 -21.73 -10.26
N CYS A 383 6.58 -22.99 -10.03
CA CYS A 383 7.28 -24.15 -10.54
C CYS A 383 7.41 -24.12 -12.07
N SER A 384 6.35 -23.73 -12.78
CA SER A 384 6.41 -23.61 -14.25
C SER A 384 7.38 -22.51 -14.71
N LEU A 385 7.44 -21.38 -14.00
CA LEU A 385 8.42 -20.31 -14.27
C LEU A 385 9.86 -20.81 -14.04
N ILE A 386 10.10 -21.56 -12.96
CA ILE A 386 11.42 -22.15 -12.66
C ILE A 386 11.81 -23.14 -13.75
N LEU A 387 10.93 -24.08 -14.13
CA LEU A 387 11.22 -25.11 -15.12
C LEU A 387 11.51 -24.53 -16.52
N ASN A 388 10.77 -23.50 -16.92
CA ASN A 388 10.93 -22.83 -18.22
C ASN A 388 11.96 -21.69 -18.21
N GLY A 389 12.49 -21.34 -17.03
CA GLY A 389 13.47 -20.29 -16.85
C GLY A 389 14.90 -20.72 -17.16
N LYS A 390 15.84 -19.82 -16.87
CA LYS A 390 17.29 -20.08 -17.01
C LYS A 390 17.75 -21.22 -16.11
N ASP A 391 18.84 -21.88 -16.50
CA ASP A 391 19.44 -22.94 -15.68
C ASP A 391 20.06 -22.36 -14.42
N ARG A 392 19.67 -22.91 -13.28
CA ARG A 392 20.08 -22.48 -11.94
C ARG A 392 19.80 -23.60 -10.91
N PRO A 393 20.44 -23.59 -9.74
CA PRO A 393 20.32 -24.68 -8.76
C PRO A 393 18.88 -25.06 -8.40
N ILE A 394 17.99 -24.10 -8.11
CA ILE A 394 16.58 -24.39 -7.79
C ILE A 394 15.84 -25.15 -8.91
N LYS A 395 16.18 -24.92 -10.19
CA LYS A 395 15.60 -25.64 -11.32
C LYS A 395 16.03 -27.11 -11.31
N THR A 396 17.31 -27.37 -11.07
CA THR A 396 17.85 -28.74 -10.96
C THR A 396 17.21 -29.49 -9.79
N GLU A 397 17.10 -28.84 -8.64
CA GLU A 397 16.45 -29.44 -7.46
C GLU A 397 14.97 -29.72 -7.70
N LEU A 398 14.22 -28.80 -8.31
CA LEU A 398 12.82 -29.02 -8.67
C LEU A 398 12.68 -30.19 -9.64
N GLN A 399 13.52 -30.27 -10.68
CA GLN A 399 13.49 -31.39 -11.63
C GLN A 399 13.74 -32.75 -10.95
N ASN A 400 14.74 -32.82 -10.05
CA ASN A 400 15.04 -34.03 -9.29
C ASN A 400 13.86 -34.41 -8.37
N PHE A 401 13.32 -33.44 -7.63
CA PHE A 401 12.19 -33.65 -6.75
C PHE A 401 10.95 -34.19 -7.49
N LEU A 402 10.59 -33.57 -8.61
CA LEU A 402 9.45 -34.01 -9.42
C LEU A 402 9.66 -35.36 -10.10
N LYS A 403 10.91 -35.71 -10.44
CA LYS A 403 11.25 -37.02 -10.99
C LYS A 403 11.02 -38.14 -9.96
N GLU A 404 11.30 -37.85 -8.68
CA GLU A 404 11.15 -38.83 -7.60
C GLU A 404 9.71 -38.92 -7.08
N SER A 405 9.02 -37.77 -6.96
CA SER A 405 7.71 -37.65 -6.30
C SER A 405 6.54 -37.59 -7.27
N GLY A 406 6.80 -37.49 -8.59
CA GLY A 406 5.79 -37.21 -9.61
C GLY A 406 5.49 -35.71 -9.76
N ASP A 407 5.05 -35.32 -10.96
CA ASP A 407 4.71 -33.92 -11.26
C ASP A 407 3.20 -33.71 -11.12
N THR A 408 2.78 -33.25 -9.94
CA THR A 408 1.40 -32.91 -9.61
C THR A 408 1.33 -31.53 -8.94
N PRO A 409 0.18 -30.85 -8.91
CA PRO A 409 0.04 -29.59 -8.17
C PRO A 409 0.48 -29.71 -6.69
N ASP A 410 0.18 -30.82 -6.02
CA ASP A 410 0.54 -31.04 -4.61
C ASP A 410 2.04 -31.22 -4.42
N THR A 411 2.73 -31.98 -5.28
CA THR A 411 4.18 -32.12 -5.19
C THR A 411 4.90 -30.82 -5.51
N ARG A 412 4.39 -30.03 -6.47
CA ARG A 412 4.91 -28.69 -6.75
C ARG A 412 4.75 -27.74 -5.55
N LYS A 413 3.58 -27.76 -4.91
CA LYS A 413 3.33 -26.99 -3.68
C LYS A 413 4.29 -27.41 -2.58
N THR A 414 4.45 -28.71 -2.34
CA THR A 414 5.39 -29.24 -1.34
C THR A 414 6.81 -28.76 -1.58
N PHE A 415 7.29 -28.78 -2.84
CA PHE A 415 8.62 -28.28 -3.17
C PHE A 415 8.80 -26.80 -2.81
N ILE A 416 7.82 -25.95 -3.16
CA ILE A 416 7.88 -24.52 -2.86
C ILE A 416 7.85 -24.27 -1.35
N TYR A 417 7.04 -25.01 -0.59
CA TYR A 417 6.96 -24.88 0.87
C TYR A 417 8.26 -25.33 1.55
N ASN A 418 8.87 -26.43 1.11
CA ASN A 418 10.19 -26.86 1.60
C ASN A 418 11.29 -25.82 1.31
N THR A 419 11.22 -25.21 0.13
CA THR A 419 12.14 -24.12 -0.26
C THR A 419 11.95 -22.88 0.62
N PHE A 420 10.70 -22.51 0.87
CA PHE A 420 10.34 -21.37 1.73
C PHE A 420 10.74 -21.63 3.19
N GLU A 421 10.50 -22.83 3.72
CA GLU A 421 10.93 -23.22 5.07
C GLU A 421 12.44 -23.10 5.24
N LYS A 422 13.20 -23.65 4.28
CA LYS A 422 14.67 -23.55 4.28
C LYS A 422 15.12 -22.09 4.28
N LEU A 423 14.47 -21.24 3.47
CA LEU A 423 14.74 -19.81 3.39
C LEU A 423 14.46 -19.11 4.72
N MET A 424 13.27 -19.31 5.30
CA MET A 424 12.87 -18.64 6.54
C MET A 424 13.77 -19.04 7.72
N LYS A 425 14.13 -20.32 7.83
CA LYS A 425 15.08 -20.80 8.84
C LYS A 425 16.46 -20.17 8.68
N ALA A 426 16.95 -20.02 7.45
CA ALA A 426 18.23 -19.39 7.18
C ALA A 426 18.24 -17.90 7.54
N ILE A 427 17.19 -17.16 7.17
CA ILE A 427 17.02 -15.75 7.53
C ILE A 427 16.93 -15.59 9.05
N SER A 428 16.09 -16.38 9.72
CA SER A 428 15.92 -16.32 11.18
C SER A 428 17.22 -16.59 11.92
N LYS A 429 17.97 -17.62 11.49
CA LYS A 429 19.29 -17.94 12.05
C LYS A 429 20.29 -16.79 11.87
N SER A 430 20.32 -16.19 10.69
CA SER A 430 21.19 -15.04 10.40
C SER A 430 20.81 -13.82 11.22
N LEU A 431 19.50 -13.50 11.30
CA LEU A 431 19.02 -12.38 12.08
C LEU A 431 19.38 -12.53 13.56
N LYS A 432 19.11 -13.69 14.15
CA LYS A 432 19.43 -13.98 15.57
C LYS A 432 20.93 -13.94 15.86
N LYS A 433 21.78 -14.33 14.89
CA LYS A 433 23.23 -14.24 14.98
C LYS A 433 23.72 -12.79 15.00
N ASN A 434 23.16 -11.92 14.15
CA ASN A 434 23.62 -10.55 13.94
C ASN A 434 22.93 -9.53 14.86
N ASP A 435 21.70 -9.83 15.30
CA ASP A 435 20.91 -9.04 16.25
C ASP A 435 20.07 -9.95 17.15
N PRO A 436 20.59 -10.38 18.30
CA PRO A 436 19.85 -11.23 19.24
C PRO A 436 18.82 -10.48 20.08
N ASN A 437 18.77 -9.16 20.02
CA ASN A 437 18.00 -8.31 20.92
C ASN A 437 16.59 -7.99 20.39
N HIS A 438 16.41 -7.97 19.05
CA HIS A 438 15.17 -7.52 18.45
C HIS A 438 14.38 -8.66 17.81
N LEU A 439 13.07 -8.45 17.74
CA LEU A 439 12.13 -9.46 17.26
C LEU A 439 12.22 -9.67 15.74
N ASN A 440 12.10 -10.92 15.34
CA ASN A 440 11.77 -11.31 13.99
C ASN A 440 10.25 -11.30 13.82
N LEU A 441 9.71 -10.22 13.25
CA LEU A 441 8.27 -10.02 13.09
C LEU A 441 7.69 -10.75 11.86
N GLY A 442 8.50 -11.58 11.22
CA GLY A 442 8.10 -12.40 10.09
C GLY A 442 7.97 -11.65 8.76
N ILE A 443 7.53 -12.39 7.76
CA ILE A 443 7.15 -11.83 6.46
C ILE A 443 5.69 -11.39 6.55
N ARG A 444 5.39 -10.17 6.09
CA ARG A 444 4.00 -9.71 6.06
C ARG A 444 3.26 -10.42 4.93
N TYR A 445 2.43 -11.39 5.27
CA TYR A 445 1.58 -12.08 4.30
C TYR A 445 0.51 -11.14 3.74
N GLY A 446 0.05 -11.39 2.50
CA GLY A 446 -0.95 -10.53 1.88
C GLY A 446 -2.32 -10.63 2.55
N TYR A 447 -2.73 -11.85 2.92
CA TYR A 447 -4.02 -12.11 3.58
C TYR A 447 -3.91 -13.34 4.49
N ILE A 448 -4.56 -13.30 5.65
CA ILE A 448 -4.61 -14.43 6.58
C ILE A 448 -5.33 -15.65 5.95
N GLU A 449 -6.27 -15.42 5.04
CA GLU A 449 -7.01 -16.44 4.31
C GLU A 449 -6.14 -17.30 3.37
N GLN A 450 -4.95 -16.84 3.05
CA GLN A 450 -3.98 -17.57 2.22
C GLN A 450 -3.08 -18.51 3.04
N LEU A 451 -3.14 -18.43 4.36
CA LEU A 451 -2.28 -19.19 5.26
C LEU A 451 -2.92 -20.53 5.61
N ASP A 452 -2.41 -21.61 5.03
CA ASP A 452 -2.73 -22.95 5.47
C ASP A 452 -1.88 -23.39 6.68
N ASP A 453 -2.23 -24.54 7.25
CA ASP A 453 -1.56 -25.06 8.45
C ASP A 453 -0.06 -25.24 8.28
N GLU A 454 0.40 -25.55 7.07
CA GLU A 454 1.82 -25.76 6.81
C GLU A 454 2.59 -24.42 6.81
N LEU A 455 2.07 -23.38 6.17
CA LEU A 455 2.66 -22.02 6.25
C LEU A 455 2.67 -21.50 7.69
N LEU A 456 1.62 -21.79 8.45
CA LEU A 456 1.55 -21.43 9.88
C LEU A 456 2.61 -22.18 10.71
N ARG A 457 2.88 -23.47 10.44
CA ARG A 457 3.96 -24.23 11.10
C ARG A 457 5.33 -23.71 10.73
N ILE A 458 5.58 -23.40 9.46
CA ILE A 458 6.84 -22.78 9.00
C ILE A 458 7.07 -21.45 9.72
N SER A 459 6.01 -20.65 9.86
CA SER A 459 6.07 -19.37 10.58
C SER A 459 6.43 -19.55 12.05
N LYS A 460 5.80 -20.53 12.73
CA LYS A 460 6.09 -20.88 14.14
C LYS A 460 7.56 -21.16 14.41
N GLU A 461 8.21 -21.88 13.52
CA GLU A 461 9.61 -22.29 13.68
C GLU A 461 10.60 -21.16 13.35
N SER A 462 10.14 -20.08 12.73
CA SER A 462 11.02 -19.07 12.15
C SER A 462 10.83 -17.68 12.72
N PHE A 463 9.66 -17.34 13.27
CA PHE A 463 9.30 -15.98 13.65
C PHE A 463 8.97 -15.83 15.14
N ASP A 464 9.08 -14.60 15.65
CA ASP A 464 8.61 -14.23 17.00
C ASP A 464 7.17 -13.66 16.99
N ALA A 465 6.66 -13.29 15.81
CA ALA A 465 5.29 -12.88 15.55
C ALA A 465 4.85 -13.24 14.13
N LEU A 466 3.57 -13.57 13.95
CA LEU A 466 2.95 -13.76 12.65
C LEU A 466 2.42 -12.42 12.14
N SER A 467 2.91 -11.92 11.02
CA SER A 467 2.43 -10.67 10.43
C SER A 467 1.72 -10.88 9.09
N PHE A 468 0.66 -10.13 8.87
CA PHE A 468 -0.12 -10.14 7.63
C PHE A 468 -0.79 -8.78 7.39
N ASN A 469 -1.05 -8.46 6.14
CA ASN A 469 -1.87 -7.31 5.77
C ASN A 469 -3.35 -7.73 5.80
N CYS A 470 -4.25 -6.84 6.17
CA CYS A 470 -5.66 -7.19 6.31
C CYS A 470 -6.57 -6.07 5.84
N TYR A 471 -6.73 -5.95 4.52
CA TYR A 471 -7.67 -5.01 3.93
C TYR A 471 -9.08 -5.61 3.93
N ALA A 472 -9.79 -5.41 5.03
CA ALA A 472 -11.12 -5.93 5.30
C ALA A 472 -11.99 -4.87 6.01
N LEU A 473 -13.28 -5.13 6.18
CA LEU A 473 -14.16 -4.31 7.04
C LEU A 473 -13.71 -4.37 8.50
N SER A 474 -13.35 -5.56 8.95
CA SER A 474 -12.67 -5.87 10.22
C SER A 474 -11.92 -7.19 10.06
N PRO A 475 -10.91 -7.46 10.92
CA PRO A 475 -10.22 -8.75 10.89
C PRO A 475 -11.16 -9.93 11.20
N ASP A 476 -10.93 -11.05 10.55
CA ASP A 476 -11.67 -12.30 10.79
C ASP A 476 -11.09 -13.01 12.02
N HIS A 477 -11.77 -12.88 13.17
CA HIS A 477 -11.33 -13.47 14.43
C HIS A 477 -11.31 -15.01 14.43
N GLU A 478 -12.14 -15.67 13.63
CA GLU A 478 -12.13 -17.15 13.55
C GLU A 478 -10.83 -17.61 12.89
N LYS A 479 -10.45 -16.98 11.80
CA LYS A 479 -9.18 -17.28 11.11
C LYS A 479 -7.96 -16.88 11.96
N MET A 480 -8.03 -15.76 12.67
CA MET A 480 -6.99 -15.37 13.61
C MET A 480 -6.86 -16.36 14.78
N ASN A 481 -7.96 -16.88 15.31
CA ASN A 481 -7.94 -17.93 16.32
C ASN A 481 -7.30 -19.21 15.79
N HIS A 482 -7.67 -19.66 14.59
CA HIS A 482 -7.05 -20.81 13.95
C HIS A 482 -5.54 -20.63 13.75
N ALA A 483 -5.13 -19.45 13.24
CA ALA A 483 -3.72 -19.12 13.06
C ALA A 483 -2.96 -19.13 14.40
N LEU A 484 -3.57 -18.59 15.46
CA LEU A 484 -2.99 -18.59 16.80
C LEU A 484 -2.84 -20.02 17.37
N GLU A 485 -3.84 -20.88 17.17
CA GLU A 485 -3.82 -22.29 17.63
C GLU A 485 -2.72 -23.10 16.96
N ILE A 486 -2.53 -22.96 15.65
CA ILE A 486 -1.52 -23.70 14.90
C ILE A 486 -0.12 -23.14 15.11
N SER A 487 0.05 -21.83 14.98
CA SER A 487 1.37 -21.19 15.09
C SER A 487 1.82 -20.96 16.54
N GLY A 488 0.89 -20.69 17.46
CA GLY A 488 1.21 -20.25 18.81
C GLY A 488 1.88 -18.88 18.87
N LEU A 489 1.87 -18.10 17.78
CA LEU A 489 2.53 -16.80 17.67
C LEU A 489 1.54 -15.65 17.91
N PRO A 490 1.97 -14.57 18.59
CA PRO A 490 1.23 -13.32 18.55
C PRO A 490 1.18 -12.76 17.12
N MET A 491 0.20 -11.91 16.83
CA MET A 491 -0.07 -11.42 15.49
C MET A 491 0.10 -9.92 15.36
N ILE A 492 0.51 -9.47 14.18
CA ILE A 492 0.57 -8.06 13.77
C ILE A 492 -0.16 -7.89 12.45
N ILE A 493 -1.13 -6.99 12.39
CA ILE A 493 -1.71 -6.53 11.13
C ILE A 493 -0.80 -5.45 10.57
N GLY A 494 -0.08 -5.79 9.50
CA GLY A 494 0.94 -4.93 8.91
C GLY A 494 0.40 -3.76 8.12
N GLU A 495 -0.76 -3.93 7.46
CA GLU A 495 -1.42 -2.87 6.67
C GLU A 495 -2.94 -3.03 6.71
N TYR A 496 -3.64 -1.89 6.81
CA TYR A 496 -5.07 -1.73 6.56
C TYR A 496 -5.39 -0.27 6.30
N HIS A 497 -6.44 0.02 5.56
CA HIS A 497 -6.92 1.39 5.36
C HIS A 497 -8.36 1.47 4.86
N PHE A 498 -8.91 2.69 4.95
CA PHE A 498 -10.15 3.12 4.31
C PHE A 498 -9.93 4.45 3.61
N GLY A 499 -10.65 4.70 2.52
CA GLY A 499 -10.54 5.94 1.78
C GLY A 499 -11.86 6.36 1.12
N THR A 500 -11.93 7.62 0.73
CA THR A 500 -13.06 8.22 0.01
C THR A 500 -12.58 8.99 -1.22
N VAL A 501 -13.49 9.64 -1.95
CA VAL A 501 -13.22 10.20 -3.29
C VAL A 501 -13.32 11.73 -3.36
N ASP A 502 -13.56 12.40 -2.25
CA ASP A 502 -13.90 13.82 -2.20
C ASP A 502 -12.73 14.78 -2.54
N ARG A 503 -11.50 14.28 -2.56
CA ARG A 503 -10.25 15.06 -2.77
C ARG A 503 -9.65 14.94 -4.17
N GLY A 504 -10.40 14.38 -5.13
CA GLY A 504 -9.83 14.03 -6.45
C GLY A 504 -8.91 12.81 -6.41
N LEU A 505 -8.80 12.13 -5.28
CA LEU A 505 -8.08 10.89 -5.05
C LEU A 505 -9.05 9.69 -5.10
N ALA A 506 -8.55 8.53 -5.45
CA ALA A 506 -9.36 7.31 -5.49
C ALA A 506 -9.69 6.78 -4.09
N GLN A 507 -10.71 5.95 -4.03
CA GLN A 507 -11.38 5.42 -2.84
C GLN A 507 -10.57 4.43 -2.00
N SER A 508 -9.36 4.09 -2.34
CA SER A 508 -8.56 3.04 -1.67
C SER A 508 -9.04 1.61 -1.95
N LEU A 509 -8.49 0.64 -1.22
CA LEU A 509 -8.88 -0.77 -1.28
C LEU A 509 -10.18 -1.04 -0.53
N TRP A 510 -10.47 -0.24 0.50
CA TRP A 510 -11.77 -0.22 1.19
C TRP A 510 -12.34 1.19 1.17
N GLN A 511 -13.50 1.30 0.53
CA GLN A 511 -14.19 2.55 0.24
C GLN A 511 -15.21 2.85 1.32
N VAL A 512 -15.24 4.11 1.74
CA VAL A 512 -16.33 4.73 2.52
C VAL A 512 -16.85 5.98 1.81
N ASN A 513 -18.00 6.52 2.22
CA ASN A 513 -18.64 7.61 1.47
C ASN A 513 -18.20 9.00 1.90
N SER A 514 -17.57 9.15 3.06
CA SER A 514 -17.18 10.47 3.60
C SER A 514 -15.94 10.39 4.48
N GLN A 515 -15.30 11.54 4.74
CA GLN A 515 -14.18 11.64 5.68
C GLN A 515 -14.59 11.26 7.11
N LYS A 516 -15.84 11.56 7.52
CA LYS A 516 -16.38 11.13 8.81
C LYS A 516 -16.44 9.61 8.90
N GLU A 517 -17.04 8.95 7.89
CA GLU A 517 -17.09 7.49 7.85
C GLU A 517 -15.69 6.85 7.79
N ARG A 518 -14.69 7.56 7.24
CA ARG A 518 -13.30 7.11 7.24
C ARG A 518 -12.72 7.08 8.66
N GLY A 519 -13.01 8.08 9.48
CA GLY A 519 -12.67 8.08 10.91
C GLY A 519 -13.41 6.97 11.66
N ASP A 520 -14.73 6.85 11.47
CA ASP A 520 -15.53 5.81 12.11
C ASP A 520 -15.01 4.40 11.72
N ALA A 521 -14.63 4.20 10.45
CA ALA A 521 -14.06 2.94 9.97
C ALA A 521 -12.68 2.63 10.58
N PHE A 522 -11.84 3.64 10.75
CA PHE A 522 -10.56 3.51 11.43
C PHE A 522 -10.74 3.03 12.87
N GLN A 523 -11.61 3.70 13.65
CA GLN A 523 -11.88 3.32 15.04
C GLN A 523 -12.48 1.92 15.13
N TYR A 524 -13.52 1.65 14.32
CA TYR A 524 -14.18 0.34 14.28
C TYR A 524 -13.19 -0.78 14.01
N TYR A 525 -12.38 -0.65 12.96
CA TYR A 525 -11.39 -1.66 12.60
C TYR A 525 -10.35 -1.86 13.70
N THR A 526 -9.73 -0.76 14.16
CA THR A 526 -8.64 -0.79 15.13
C THR A 526 -9.06 -1.42 16.46
N GLU A 527 -10.18 -1.00 17.01
CA GLU A 527 -10.67 -1.52 18.28
C GLU A 527 -11.11 -2.98 18.16
N ASN A 528 -11.79 -3.36 17.07
CA ASN A 528 -12.14 -4.77 16.82
C ASN A 528 -10.89 -5.64 16.59
N ALA A 529 -9.86 -5.14 15.95
CA ALA A 529 -8.60 -5.84 15.80
C ALA A 529 -7.95 -6.14 17.17
N PHE A 530 -7.78 -5.12 18.00
CA PHE A 530 -7.17 -5.29 19.32
C PHE A 530 -8.05 -6.03 20.34
N ALA A 531 -9.33 -6.23 20.08
CA ALA A 531 -10.17 -7.12 20.88
C ALA A 531 -9.72 -8.59 20.80
N HIS A 532 -9.00 -8.97 19.73
CA HIS A 532 -8.45 -10.32 19.59
C HIS A 532 -7.27 -10.56 20.51
N ARG A 533 -7.32 -11.66 21.31
CA ARG A 533 -6.32 -12.00 22.36
C ARG A 533 -4.89 -12.21 21.85
N GLY A 534 -4.71 -12.52 20.60
CA GLY A 534 -3.40 -12.77 19.96
C GLY A 534 -2.82 -11.56 19.25
N LEU A 535 -3.54 -10.44 19.11
CA LEU A 535 -3.07 -9.30 18.33
C LEU A 535 -2.24 -8.36 19.22
N ILE A 536 -1.02 -8.06 18.79
CA ILE A 536 -0.08 -7.19 19.51
C ILE A 536 0.26 -5.91 18.76
N GLY A 537 -0.23 -5.75 17.53
CA GLY A 537 0.05 -4.53 16.78
C GLY A 537 -0.75 -4.39 15.51
N THR A 538 -0.91 -3.12 15.10
CA THR A 538 -1.49 -2.72 13.81
C THR A 538 -0.67 -1.62 13.16
N GLY A 539 -0.64 -1.57 11.82
CA GLY A 539 -0.07 -0.50 11.02
C GLY A 539 -1.12 0.06 10.04
N TRP A 540 -1.56 1.29 10.26
CA TRP A 540 -2.42 1.97 9.29
C TRP A 540 -1.61 2.36 8.04
N PHE A 541 -2.02 1.93 6.86
CA PHE A 541 -1.43 2.35 5.61
C PHE A 541 -2.22 3.50 5.01
N ARG A 542 -1.81 4.77 5.15
CA ARG A 542 -0.48 5.26 5.51
C ARG A 542 -0.54 6.66 6.15
N TRP A 543 0.64 7.26 6.45
CA TRP A 543 0.72 8.58 7.10
C TRP A 543 0.16 9.73 6.26
N ILE A 544 0.51 9.78 4.98
CA ILE A 544 0.12 10.84 4.06
C ILE A 544 -0.63 10.24 2.88
N ASP A 545 -1.60 10.97 2.31
CA ASP A 545 -2.27 10.59 1.08
C ASP A 545 -1.27 10.24 -0.03
N GLN A 546 -1.67 9.35 -0.90
CA GLN A 546 -0.86 9.04 -2.07
C GLN A 546 -0.91 10.17 -3.10
N ASN A 547 0.04 10.15 -4.03
CA ASN A 547 0.12 11.15 -5.08
C ASN A 547 -1.11 11.10 -5.99
N ILE A 548 -1.72 12.25 -6.24
CA ILE A 548 -2.93 12.38 -7.05
C ILE A 548 -2.74 11.86 -8.51
N ASN A 549 -1.53 11.93 -9.05
CA ASN A 549 -1.17 11.38 -10.37
C ASN A 549 -0.74 9.90 -10.32
N GLY A 550 -0.88 9.24 -9.19
CA GLY A 550 -0.42 7.88 -8.98
C GLY A 550 1.06 7.83 -8.55
N ARG A 551 1.34 7.02 -7.53
CA ARG A 551 2.71 6.68 -7.12
C ARG A 551 3.36 5.71 -8.13
N THR A 552 4.48 5.10 -7.80
CA THR A 552 5.26 4.24 -8.72
C THR A 552 4.51 3.03 -9.28
N ASP A 553 3.48 2.58 -8.60
CA ASP A 553 2.58 1.49 -8.99
C ASP A 553 1.20 1.94 -9.48
N GLY A 554 0.99 3.26 -9.62
CA GLY A 554 -0.24 3.85 -10.12
C GLY A 554 -1.33 4.08 -9.08
N GLU A 555 -1.13 3.74 -7.81
CA GLU A 555 -2.11 4.05 -6.77
C GLU A 555 -2.14 5.54 -6.43
N ASN A 556 -3.35 6.07 -6.18
CA ASN A 556 -3.58 7.46 -5.78
C ASN A 556 -4.67 7.57 -4.71
N TYR A 557 -4.52 6.84 -3.61
CA TYR A 557 -5.55 6.68 -2.60
C TYR A 557 -5.60 7.82 -1.60
N ASN A 558 -6.83 8.21 -1.20
CA ASN A 558 -7.08 9.02 -0.02
C ASN A 558 -7.03 8.14 1.23
N CYS A 559 -5.84 7.85 1.71
CA CYS A 559 -5.60 6.97 2.85
C CYS A 559 -4.68 7.57 3.93
N GLY A 560 -4.34 8.87 3.83
CA GLY A 560 -3.46 9.53 4.77
C GLY A 560 -4.15 9.99 6.05
N PHE A 561 -3.38 10.13 7.13
CA PHE A 561 -3.74 10.98 8.26
C PHE A 561 -3.61 12.46 7.93
N ILE A 562 -2.75 12.78 6.94
CA ILE A 562 -2.42 14.13 6.52
C ILE A 562 -2.61 14.27 5.01
N ASP A 563 -3.06 15.45 4.59
CA ASP A 563 -3.20 15.80 3.18
C ASP A 563 -1.90 16.39 2.57
N VAL A 564 -1.92 16.69 1.28
CA VAL A 564 -0.79 17.28 0.53
C VAL A 564 -0.36 18.65 1.07
N THR A 565 -1.22 19.36 1.80
CA THR A 565 -0.93 20.67 2.38
C THR A 565 -0.37 20.61 3.79
N ASP A 566 0.07 19.42 4.25
CA ASP A 566 0.58 19.15 5.59
C ASP A 566 -0.44 19.48 6.68
N ARG A 567 -1.71 19.13 6.46
CA ARG A 567 -2.79 19.29 7.44
C ARG A 567 -3.43 17.95 7.78
N PRO A 568 -3.70 17.68 9.06
CA PRO A 568 -4.36 16.46 9.47
C PRO A 568 -5.85 16.44 9.06
N TYR A 569 -6.37 15.24 8.84
CA TYR A 569 -7.81 14.99 8.68
C TYR A 569 -8.48 14.93 10.07
N PRO A 570 -9.36 15.88 10.44
CA PRO A 570 -9.88 15.96 11.81
C PRO A 570 -10.57 14.67 12.28
N TYR A 571 -11.43 14.08 11.45
CA TYR A 571 -12.13 12.84 11.81
C TYR A 571 -11.21 11.63 12.01
N MET A 572 -10.07 11.57 11.29
CA MET A 572 -9.05 10.54 11.51
C MET A 572 -8.31 10.76 12.83
N VAL A 573 -8.02 12.01 13.16
CA VAL A 573 -7.37 12.39 14.41
C VAL A 573 -8.26 12.06 15.61
N ASP A 574 -9.52 12.48 15.58
CA ASP A 574 -10.49 12.20 16.64
C ASP A 574 -10.64 10.69 16.87
N ALA A 575 -10.78 9.93 15.80
CA ALA A 575 -10.87 8.48 15.86
C ALA A 575 -9.60 7.81 16.44
N ALA A 576 -8.42 8.33 16.10
CA ALA A 576 -7.17 7.83 16.64
C ALA A 576 -7.05 8.08 18.14
N ILE A 577 -7.45 9.27 18.59
CA ILE A 577 -7.46 9.64 20.01
C ILE A 577 -8.45 8.74 20.81
N GLU A 578 -9.65 8.54 20.29
CA GLU A 578 -10.66 7.69 20.96
C GLU A 578 -10.22 6.22 21.04
N ALA A 579 -9.65 5.69 19.95
CA ALA A 579 -9.08 4.35 19.98
C ALA A 579 -7.93 4.24 21.01
N ALA A 580 -7.00 5.19 21.02
CA ALA A 580 -5.88 5.20 21.97
C ALA A 580 -6.31 5.17 23.45
N LYS A 581 -7.38 5.90 23.80
CA LYS A 581 -7.95 5.92 25.16
C LYS A 581 -8.46 4.56 25.62
N SER A 582 -8.89 3.72 24.67
CA SER A 582 -9.61 2.47 24.98
C SER A 582 -8.80 1.21 24.74
N LEU A 583 -7.69 1.30 24.01
CA LEU A 583 -7.00 0.17 23.40
C LEU A 583 -6.60 -0.93 24.39
N TYR A 584 -5.99 -0.56 25.53
CA TYR A 584 -5.54 -1.51 26.54
C TYR A 584 -6.69 -2.17 27.30
N GLU A 585 -7.77 -1.44 27.54
CA GLU A 585 -8.98 -1.98 28.18
C GLU A 585 -9.71 -2.95 27.24
N ILE A 586 -9.79 -2.61 25.96
CA ILE A 586 -10.36 -3.49 24.94
C ILE A 586 -9.53 -4.76 24.81
N HIS A 587 -8.21 -4.63 24.67
CA HIS A 587 -7.34 -5.80 24.54
C HIS A 587 -7.36 -6.67 25.79
N SER A 588 -7.48 -6.09 27.00
CA SER A 588 -7.64 -6.88 28.25
C SER A 588 -9.04 -7.51 28.40
N GLY A 589 -10.00 -7.17 27.54
CA GLY A 589 -11.37 -7.67 27.60
C GLY A 589 -12.25 -6.98 28.65
N THR A 590 -11.80 -5.85 29.23
CA THR A 590 -12.56 -5.08 30.24
C THR A 590 -13.48 -4.03 29.63
N LYS A 591 -13.29 -3.72 28.34
CA LYS A 591 -14.13 -2.82 27.53
C LYS A 591 -14.48 -3.47 26.20
N THR A 592 -15.71 -3.30 25.74
CA THR A 592 -16.15 -3.73 24.42
C THR A 592 -15.65 -2.76 23.34
N PRO A 593 -15.25 -3.23 22.15
CA PRO A 593 -14.84 -2.37 21.05
C PRO A 593 -16.00 -1.54 20.51
N PHE A 594 -15.69 -0.49 19.79
CA PHE A 594 -16.64 0.30 19.01
C PHE A 594 -17.41 -0.61 18.05
N HIS A 595 -18.74 -0.56 18.07
CA HIS A 595 -19.61 -1.56 17.46
C HIS A 595 -20.39 -1.05 16.25
N GLN A 596 -20.31 0.23 15.92
CA GLN A 596 -20.96 0.78 14.72
C GLN A 596 -20.12 0.47 13.48
N ALA A 597 -20.48 -0.62 12.79
CA ALA A 597 -19.83 -0.97 11.54
C ALA A 597 -20.06 0.13 10.48
N PRO A 598 -19.01 0.61 9.82
CA PRO A 598 -19.14 1.60 8.77
C PRO A 598 -19.79 0.98 7.52
N ASN A 599 -20.44 1.83 6.69
CA ASN A 599 -20.89 1.41 5.37
C ASN A 599 -19.70 1.42 4.39
N ALA A 600 -18.88 0.36 4.45
CA ALA A 600 -17.68 0.26 3.65
C ALA A 600 -17.77 -0.85 2.60
N VAL A 601 -17.13 -0.63 1.45
CA VAL A 601 -17.08 -1.57 0.33
C VAL A 601 -15.66 -1.92 -0.04
N GLY A 602 -15.34 -3.22 -0.03
CA GLY A 602 -14.05 -3.72 -0.46
C GLY A 602 -13.87 -3.65 -1.98
N HIS A 603 -12.77 -3.07 -2.42
CA HIS A 603 -12.28 -3.09 -3.79
C HIS A 603 -11.03 -3.95 -3.82
N SER A 604 -11.18 -5.27 -3.90
CA SER A 604 -10.01 -6.15 -4.05
C SER A 604 -9.16 -5.66 -5.22
N PRO A 605 -7.87 -5.49 -5.04
CA PRO A 605 -7.00 -5.00 -6.11
C PRO A 605 -6.93 -5.97 -7.29
N ILE A 606 -7.14 -7.28 -7.08
CA ILE A 606 -6.88 -8.29 -8.10
C ILE A 606 -7.76 -9.55 -7.88
N PRO A 607 -9.00 -9.61 -8.32
CA PRO A 607 -9.66 -10.92 -8.36
C PRO A 607 -9.27 -11.76 -9.58
N ASP A 608 -9.01 -11.17 -10.75
CA ASP A 608 -9.13 -11.95 -12.00
C ASP A 608 -7.97 -11.77 -13.00
N LEU A 609 -6.83 -11.24 -12.55
CA LEU A 609 -5.69 -11.01 -13.45
C LEU A 609 -4.95 -12.29 -13.85
N TRP A 610 -5.17 -13.40 -13.14
CA TRP A 610 -4.24 -14.52 -13.16
C TRP A 610 -4.87 -15.92 -13.14
N GLU A 611 -6.19 -16.03 -13.34
CA GLU A 611 -6.83 -17.32 -13.64
C GLU A 611 -6.63 -17.75 -15.08
#